data_d8e490aafbf4b2c4cb78c152ac718071
#
_entry.id   d8e490aafbf4b2c4cb78c152ac718071
#
_cell.length_a   1.000
_cell.length_b   1.000
_cell.length_c   1.000
_cell.angle_alpha   90.00
_cell.angle_beta   90.00
_cell.angle_gamma   90.00
#
_symmetry.space_group_name_H-M   'P 1'
#
loop_
_entity.id
_entity.type
_entity.pdbx_description
1 polymer ?
#
loop_
_entity_poly.entity_id
_entity_poly.type
_entity_poly.pdbx_seq_one_letter_code
_entity_poly.pdbx_strand_id
1 'polypeptide(L)'
;MENYKEPISLFKQTNFSKTIWWKLKVNISGYQNETEDKLVTQIFKNRIFRLLYPNIYQHNHKFSRILIQLYEDGYVCWINLDGLIIEKYESRKTESLKNEHFLITDKITSILKWIKDQAELTNEYLWGGTLGPNFDCSGLIQTAFLKNHIHIPRDSFQIKSFCKHLFYFKESYAALQPGDLLFFGNEEKCDHIGIYKGDGLYYHSSGKDFGRNGIGLDTLKQSNDTISLYYKSKLISAGRIIREYRWNRTIR
;
A
#
# COMPACT_ATOMS: atom_id res chain seq x y z
N MET A 1 33.23 -4.55 -9.58
CA MET A 1 32.07 -5.45 -9.37
C MET A 1 32.00 -5.72 -7.87
N GLU A 2 31.03 -5.09 -7.19
CA GLU A 2 30.79 -5.38 -5.76
C GLU A 2 30.34 -6.84 -5.66
N ASN A 3 31.04 -7.65 -4.87
CA ASN A 3 30.66 -9.02 -4.56
C ASN A 3 29.38 -9.02 -3.73
N TYR A 4 28.22 -9.03 -4.37
CA TYR A 4 26.96 -9.25 -3.69
C TYR A 4 26.94 -10.69 -3.17
N LYS A 5 27.14 -10.86 -1.87
CA LYS A 5 26.94 -12.15 -1.21
C LYS A 5 25.50 -12.59 -1.41
N GLU A 6 25.29 -13.86 -1.69
CA GLU A 6 23.92 -14.39 -1.79
C GLU A 6 23.12 -14.07 -0.51
N PRO A 7 21.85 -13.64 -0.62
CA PRO A 7 21.02 -13.24 0.52
C PRO A 7 20.98 -14.27 1.64
N ILE A 8 20.93 -15.56 1.28
CA ILE A 8 20.92 -16.67 2.25
C ILE A 8 22.21 -16.65 3.09
N SER A 9 23.36 -16.37 2.51
CA SER A 9 24.63 -16.32 3.26
C SER A 9 24.66 -15.15 4.25
N LEU A 10 24.06 -14.02 3.89
CA LEU A 10 23.92 -12.86 4.77
C LEU A 10 22.98 -13.17 5.95
N PHE A 11 21.86 -13.81 5.70
CA PHE A 11 20.93 -14.20 6.76
C PHE A 11 21.56 -15.22 7.72
N LYS A 12 22.33 -16.19 7.19
CA LYS A 12 23.10 -17.17 7.99
C LYS A 12 24.07 -16.50 8.94
N GLN A 13 24.85 -15.53 8.47
CA GLN A 13 25.82 -14.80 9.29
C GLN A 13 25.17 -14.09 10.49
N THR A 14 23.89 -13.82 10.42
CA THR A 14 23.12 -13.16 11.48
C THR A 14 22.23 -14.13 12.27
N ASN A 15 22.43 -15.45 12.10
CA ASN A 15 21.56 -16.49 12.66
C ASN A 15 20.06 -16.21 12.42
N PHE A 16 19.73 -15.65 11.27
CA PHE A 16 18.35 -15.27 10.90
C PHE A 16 17.62 -14.44 11.98
N SER A 17 18.34 -13.57 12.67
CA SER A 17 17.80 -12.78 13.76
C SER A 17 16.60 -11.93 13.32
N LYS A 18 15.50 -12.03 14.07
CA LYS A 18 14.30 -11.20 13.88
C LYS A 18 14.50 -9.73 14.26
N THR A 19 15.59 -9.42 14.96
CA THR A 19 15.90 -8.05 15.41
C THR A 19 16.70 -7.26 14.40
N ILE A 20 17.23 -7.94 13.37
CA ILE A 20 18.02 -7.30 12.32
C ILE A 20 17.08 -6.83 11.21
N TRP A 21 17.27 -5.59 10.83
CA TRP A 21 16.57 -4.98 9.71
C TRP A 21 17.45 -4.99 8.47
N TRP A 22 16.84 -5.20 7.33
CA TRP A 22 17.45 -5.28 6.01
C TRP A 22 16.83 -4.24 5.09
N LYS A 23 17.62 -3.71 4.18
CA LYS A 23 17.18 -2.75 3.17
C LYS A 23 17.22 -3.38 1.79
N LEU A 24 16.16 -3.23 1.02
CA LEU A 24 16.08 -3.69 -0.35
C LEU A 24 16.89 -2.81 -1.29
N LYS A 25 17.62 -3.43 -2.22
CA LYS A 25 18.37 -2.75 -3.28
C LYS A 25 17.67 -2.84 -4.64
N VAL A 26 16.64 -3.65 -4.74
CA VAL A 26 15.81 -3.87 -5.94
C VAL A 26 14.33 -3.82 -5.58
N ASN A 27 13.47 -3.58 -6.57
CA ASN A 27 12.03 -3.78 -6.43
C ASN A 27 11.73 -5.28 -6.43
N ILE A 28 10.82 -5.73 -5.58
CA ILE A 28 10.43 -7.14 -5.49
C ILE A 28 8.91 -7.31 -5.33
N SER A 29 8.43 -8.50 -5.60
CA SER A 29 7.05 -8.92 -5.36
C SER A 29 6.90 -9.57 -3.98
N GLY A 30 5.78 -9.28 -3.31
CA GLY A 30 5.36 -9.93 -2.07
C GLY A 30 4.12 -10.79 -2.32
N TYR A 31 4.12 -12.00 -1.79
CA TYR A 31 3.11 -13.03 -2.04
C TYR A 31 2.35 -13.39 -0.75
N GLN A 32 1.14 -13.94 -0.92
CA GLN A 32 0.26 -14.29 0.19
C GLN A 32 0.80 -15.46 1.01
N ASN A 33 1.40 -16.44 0.36
CA ASN A 33 1.93 -17.63 1.00
C ASN A 33 3.26 -18.09 0.36
N GLU A 34 3.81 -19.16 0.87
CA GLU A 34 5.10 -19.70 0.50
C GLU A 34 5.14 -20.28 -0.93
N THR A 35 4.03 -20.82 -1.42
CA THR A 35 3.99 -21.67 -2.61
C THR A 35 3.21 -21.10 -3.79
N GLU A 36 2.16 -20.32 -3.53
CA GLU A 36 1.28 -19.80 -4.57
C GLU A 36 1.73 -18.43 -5.08
N ASP A 37 1.64 -18.21 -6.38
CA ASP A 37 2.01 -16.92 -7.01
C ASP A 37 0.91 -15.86 -6.88
N LYS A 38 0.20 -15.87 -5.75
CA LYS A 38 -0.79 -14.85 -5.45
C LYS A 38 -0.10 -13.60 -4.90
N LEU A 39 0.08 -12.61 -5.76
CA LEU A 39 0.63 -11.31 -5.41
C LEU A 39 -0.27 -10.62 -4.37
N VAL A 40 0.32 -10.02 -3.33
CA VAL A 40 -0.40 -9.20 -2.34
C VAL A 40 0.16 -7.80 -2.22
N THR A 41 1.41 -7.62 -2.62
CA THR A 41 2.05 -6.31 -2.70
C THR A 41 3.26 -6.37 -3.61
N GLN A 42 3.70 -5.22 -4.08
CA GLN A 42 5.03 -5.03 -4.64
C GLN A 42 5.80 -4.10 -3.69
N ILE A 43 7.09 -4.27 -3.57
CA ILE A 43 7.92 -3.60 -2.57
C ILE A 43 9.01 -2.80 -3.29
N PHE A 44 8.98 -1.48 -3.09
CA PHE A 44 9.97 -0.58 -3.68
C PHE A 44 11.39 -0.86 -3.14
N LYS A 45 12.36 -0.66 -4.01
CA LYS A 45 13.76 -0.45 -3.60
C LYS A 45 13.85 0.56 -2.46
N ASN A 46 14.78 0.34 -1.54
CA ASN A 46 15.05 1.11 -0.33
C ASN A 46 14.05 0.91 0.82
N ARG A 47 12.97 0.16 0.65
CA ARG A 47 12.15 -0.24 1.80
C ARG A 47 12.91 -1.18 2.72
N ILE A 48 12.56 -1.10 4.00
CA ILE A 48 13.23 -1.82 5.08
C ILE A 48 12.33 -2.96 5.54
N PHE A 49 12.91 -4.10 5.87
CA PHE A 49 12.18 -5.26 6.35
C PHE A 49 12.99 -6.06 7.37
N ARG A 50 12.32 -6.91 8.12
CA ARG A 50 12.92 -7.94 8.97
C ARG A 50 12.37 -9.31 8.63
N LEU A 51 13.13 -10.34 8.98
CA LEU A 51 12.68 -11.73 8.89
C LEU A 51 11.70 -12.02 10.03
N LEU A 52 10.60 -12.72 9.73
CA LEU A 52 9.67 -13.19 10.76
C LEU A 52 9.91 -14.64 11.14
N TYR A 53 10.31 -15.48 10.18
CA TYR A 53 10.58 -16.89 10.42
C TYR A 53 12.04 -17.22 10.11
N PRO A 54 12.83 -17.59 11.13
CA PRO A 54 14.23 -17.97 10.95
C PRO A 54 14.43 -19.42 10.52
N ASN A 55 13.38 -20.28 10.54
CA ASN A 55 13.53 -21.73 10.37
C ASN A 55 13.58 -22.18 8.91
N ILE A 56 14.43 -21.55 8.09
CA ILE A 56 14.66 -21.96 6.69
C ILE A 56 15.38 -23.34 6.60
N TYR A 57 15.74 -23.93 7.76
CA TYR A 57 16.72 -25.04 7.80
C TYR A 57 16.18 -26.44 8.10
N GLN A 58 14.89 -26.61 8.34
CA GLN A 58 14.45 -27.93 8.85
C GLN A 58 14.03 -28.97 7.80
N HIS A 59 13.96 -28.61 6.54
CA HIS A 59 13.63 -29.61 5.50
C HIS A 59 14.53 -29.48 4.27
N ASN A 60 14.93 -30.60 3.72
CA ASN A 60 15.72 -30.76 2.49
C ASN A 60 15.04 -30.21 1.21
N HIS A 61 14.12 -29.28 1.35
CA HIS A 61 13.43 -28.64 0.24
C HIS A 61 13.99 -27.23 -0.01
N LYS A 62 14.23 -26.95 -1.25
CA LYS A 62 14.65 -25.68 -1.81
C LYS A 62 13.55 -24.64 -1.55
N PHE A 63 13.60 -23.95 -0.40
CA PHE A 63 12.69 -22.85 -0.15
C PHE A 63 13.03 -21.72 -1.11
N SER A 64 12.05 -21.35 -1.92
CA SER A 64 12.17 -20.22 -2.83
C SER A 64 11.77 -18.90 -2.17
N ARG A 65 11.04 -18.94 -1.03
CA ARG A 65 10.48 -17.76 -0.36
C ARG A 65 10.76 -17.71 1.14
N ILE A 66 10.78 -16.48 1.67
CA ILE A 66 10.89 -16.19 3.10
C ILE A 66 9.77 -15.24 3.53
N LEU A 67 9.32 -15.37 4.78
CA LEU A 67 8.33 -14.49 5.39
C LEU A 67 9.03 -13.27 5.99
N ILE A 68 8.58 -12.10 5.57
CA ILE A 68 9.14 -10.82 6.02
C ILE A 68 8.05 -9.91 6.61
N GLN A 69 8.50 -8.90 7.34
CA GLN A 69 7.67 -7.79 7.78
C GLN A 69 8.33 -6.47 7.40
N LEU A 70 7.58 -5.63 6.71
CA LEU A 70 8.03 -4.29 6.33
C LEU A 70 8.07 -3.35 7.54
N TYR A 71 9.05 -2.44 7.57
CA TYR A 71 9.27 -1.53 8.69
C TYR A 71 8.23 -0.41 8.74
N GLU A 72 7.88 0.14 7.58
CA GLU A 72 7.12 1.39 7.50
C GLU A 72 5.64 1.18 7.83
N ASP A 73 5.04 0.11 7.32
CA ASP A 73 3.61 -0.20 7.48
C ASP A 73 3.32 -1.50 8.25
N GLY A 74 4.36 -2.25 8.62
CA GLY A 74 4.22 -3.53 9.31
C GLY A 74 3.66 -4.65 8.45
N TYR A 75 3.53 -4.43 7.13
CA TYR A 75 2.93 -5.41 6.23
C TYR A 75 3.75 -6.69 6.17
N VAL A 76 3.06 -7.83 6.24
CA VAL A 76 3.66 -9.16 6.26
C VAL A 76 3.39 -9.85 4.94
N CYS A 77 4.43 -10.36 4.28
CA CYS A 77 4.31 -11.10 3.03
C CYS A 77 5.50 -12.03 2.82
N TRP A 78 5.35 -12.96 1.88
CA TRP A 78 6.42 -13.83 1.42
C TRP A 78 7.14 -13.22 0.25
N ILE A 79 8.47 -13.30 0.21
CA ILE A 79 9.29 -12.79 -0.89
C ILE A 79 10.20 -13.89 -1.44
N ASN A 80 10.47 -13.84 -2.75
CA ASN A 80 11.42 -14.76 -3.39
C ASN A 80 12.85 -14.45 -2.94
N LEU A 81 13.64 -15.49 -2.75
CA LEU A 81 15.08 -15.37 -2.50
C LEU A 81 15.86 -15.13 -3.79
N ASP A 82 15.35 -15.66 -4.91
CA ASP A 82 16.00 -15.49 -6.21
C ASP A 82 15.92 -14.03 -6.66
N GLY A 83 17.06 -13.48 -7.06
CA GLY A 83 17.16 -12.07 -7.46
C GLY A 83 17.06 -11.06 -6.33
N LEU A 84 16.97 -11.50 -5.07
CA LEU A 84 16.93 -10.62 -3.91
C LEU A 84 18.31 -9.99 -3.66
N ILE A 85 18.39 -8.67 -3.67
CA ILE A 85 19.58 -7.92 -3.36
C ILE A 85 19.30 -7.03 -2.14
N ILE A 86 20.07 -7.22 -1.08
CA ILE A 86 19.85 -6.58 0.23
C ILE A 86 21.15 -6.05 0.83
N GLU A 87 21.01 -5.12 1.75
CA GLU A 87 22.06 -4.70 2.67
C GLU A 87 21.52 -4.69 4.10
N LYS A 88 22.41 -4.88 5.10
CA LYS A 88 22.05 -4.73 6.50
C LYS A 88 21.69 -3.26 6.76
N TYR A 89 20.53 -3.04 7.34
CA TYR A 89 20.12 -1.69 7.72
C TYR A 89 20.66 -1.36 9.11
N GLU A 90 21.55 -0.38 9.15
CA GLU A 90 22.03 0.19 10.41
C GLU A 90 21.32 1.52 10.63
N SER A 91 20.41 1.54 11.59
CA SER A 91 19.75 2.78 12.01
C SER A 91 20.82 3.77 12.46
N ARG A 92 21.03 4.82 11.69
CA ARG A 92 21.76 5.97 12.21
C ARG A 92 20.91 6.56 13.32
N LYS A 93 21.43 6.57 14.56
CA LYS A 93 20.77 7.10 15.78
C LYS A 93 20.30 8.58 15.66
N THR A 94 20.46 9.20 14.53
CA THR A 94 20.26 10.63 14.27
C THR A 94 19.21 10.94 13.20
N GLU A 95 18.40 9.99 12.72
CA GLU A 95 17.12 10.42 12.18
C GLU A 95 16.20 10.77 13.37
N SER A 96 16.59 11.81 14.10
CA SER A 96 15.65 12.73 14.70
C SER A 96 14.68 13.06 13.59
N LEU A 97 13.54 12.36 13.65
CA LEU A 97 12.40 12.72 12.84
C LEU A 97 12.16 14.19 13.16
N LYS A 98 12.69 15.08 12.32
CA LYS A 98 12.24 16.46 12.33
C LYS A 98 10.74 16.33 12.32
N ASN A 99 10.10 16.80 13.40
CA ASN A 99 8.67 17.02 13.47
C ASN A 99 8.35 18.15 12.48
N GLU A 100 8.56 17.89 11.21
CA GLU A 100 7.95 18.68 10.18
C GLU A 100 6.48 18.26 10.24
N HIS A 101 5.72 19.02 11.02
CA HIS A 101 4.26 19.06 10.96
C HIS A 101 3.88 19.54 9.55
N PHE A 102 4.20 18.75 8.53
CA PHE A 102 3.55 18.91 7.25
C PHE A 102 2.08 18.57 7.50
N LEU A 103 1.24 19.56 7.40
CA LEU A 103 -0.17 19.32 7.35
C LEU A 103 -0.40 18.42 6.12
N ILE A 104 -0.99 17.26 6.31
CA ILE A 104 -1.31 16.34 5.20
C ILE A 104 -2.15 17.06 4.15
N THR A 105 -2.97 18.01 4.58
CA THR A 105 -3.74 18.92 3.75
C THR A 105 -2.90 19.63 2.68
N ASP A 106 -1.67 20.03 3.00
CA ASP A 106 -0.79 20.73 2.05
C ASP A 106 -0.29 19.81 0.91
N LYS A 107 -0.36 18.50 1.14
CA LYS A 107 0.07 17.48 0.16
C LYS A 107 -1.06 16.95 -0.73
N ILE A 108 -2.32 17.24 -0.40
CA ILE A 108 -3.46 16.65 -1.11
C ILE A 108 -3.45 17.00 -2.60
N THR A 109 -3.14 18.25 -2.94
CA THR A 109 -3.06 18.67 -4.35
C THR A 109 -2.01 17.87 -5.12
N SER A 110 -0.83 17.63 -4.53
CA SER A 110 0.22 16.85 -5.18
C SER A 110 -0.09 15.36 -5.23
N ILE A 111 -0.80 14.82 -4.23
CA ILE A 111 -1.30 13.44 -4.22
C ILE A 111 -2.28 13.23 -5.36
N LEU A 112 -3.30 14.09 -5.47
CA LEU A 112 -4.31 14.00 -6.53
C LEU A 112 -3.72 14.24 -7.92
N LYS A 113 -2.76 15.18 -8.04
CA LYS A 113 -2.03 15.38 -9.30
C LYS A 113 -1.29 14.11 -9.69
N TRP A 114 -0.54 13.49 -8.79
CA TRP A 114 0.19 12.27 -9.08
C TRP A 114 -0.76 11.14 -9.55
N ILE A 115 -1.91 10.96 -8.90
CA ILE A 115 -2.91 9.95 -9.30
C ILE A 115 -3.44 10.26 -10.72
N LYS A 116 -3.75 11.52 -10.99
CA LYS A 116 -4.16 11.94 -12.33
C LYS A 116 -3.11 11.61 -13.38
N ASP A 117 -1.83 11.94 -13.11
CA ASP A 117 -0.72 11.65 -14.01
C ASP A 117 -0.59 10.12 -14.25
N GLN A 118 -0.84 9.28 -13.25
CA GLN A 118 -0.86 7.81 -13.42
C GLN A 118 -2.07 7.34 -14.24
N ALA A 119 -3.24 7.95 -14.08
CA ALA A 119 -4.44 7.61 -14.83
C ALA A 119 -4.31 7.93 -16.34
N GLU A 120 -3.44 8.86 -16.71
CA GLU A 120 -3.14 9.22 -18.11
C GLU A 120 -2.17 8.23 -18.79
N LEU A 121 -1.48 7.37 -18.02
CA LEU A 121 -0.65 6.30 -18.56
C LEU A 121 -1.50 5.09 -18.95
N THR A 122 -1.03 4.32 -19.94
CA THR A 122 -1.61 2.99 -20.18
C THR A 122 -1.43 2.13 -18.93
N ASN A 123 -2.53 1.72 -18.33
CA ASN A 123 -2.53 0.95 -17.10
C ASN A 123 -3.67 -0.06 -17.08
N GLU A 124 -3.49 -1.12 -16.29
CA GLU A 124 -4.49 -2.13 -16.01
C GLU A 124 -4.55 -2.39 -14.50
N TYR A 125 -5.67 -2.95 -14.06
CA TYR A 125 -5.79 -3.38 -12.67
C TYR A 125 -4.88 -4.58 -12.40
N LEU A 126 -4.01 -4.45 -11.40
CA LEU A 126 -3.16 -5.53 -10.94
C LEU A 126 -3.40 -5.76 -9.45
N TRP A 127 -3.98 -6.90 -9.08
CA TRP A 127 -4.10 -7.29 -7.67
C TRP A 127 -2.72 -7.32 -7.01
N GLY A 128 -2.56 -6.65 -5.87
CA GLY A 128 -1.27 -6.50 -5.20
C GLY A 128 -0.35 -5.43 -5.82
N GLY A 129 -0.77 -4.77 -6.90
CA GLY A 129 0.04 -3.76 -7.60
C GLY A 129 0.25 -2.49 -6.78
N THR A 130 1.51 -2.05 -6.66
CA THR A 130 1.92 -0.83 -5.97
C THR A 130 3.04 -0.07 -6.70
N LEU A 131 3.78 -0.72 -7.61
CA LEU A 131 4.92 -0.08 -8.28
C LEU A 131 4.53 0.78 -9.48
N GLY A 132 3.33 0.56 -10.04
CA GLY A 132 2.85 1.22 -11.26
C GLY A 132 3.47 0.69 -12.58
N PRO A 133 2.84 1.00 -13.71
CA PRO A 133 1.60 1.76 -13.84
C PRO A 133 0.34 1.01 -13.39
N ASN A 134 0.45 -0.30 -13.14
CA ASN A 134 -0.64 -1.20 -12.78
C ASN A 134 -0.80 -1.27 -11.25
N PHE A 135 -1.95 -0.86 -10.75
CA PHE A 135 -2.24 -0.78 -9.32
C PHE A 135 -3.50 -1.56 -8.95
N ASP A 136 -3.56 -2.08 -7.71
CA ASP A 136 -4.86 -2.33 -7.09
C ASP A 136 -5.41 -1.05 -6.43
N CYS A 137 -6.62 -1.14 -5.88
CA CYS A 137 -7.32 0.03 -5.32
C CYS A 137 -6.55 0.69 -4.17
N SER A 138 -6.11 -0.08 -3.19
CA SER A 138 -5.37 0.42 -2.03
C SER A 138 -3.90 0.71 -2.33
N GLY A 139 -3.30 -0.03 -3.27
CA GLY A 139 -1.93 0.19 -3.75
C GLY A 139 -1.76 1.53 -4.47
N LEU A 140 -2.74 1.95 -5.28
CA LEU A 140 -2.78 3.28 -5.88
C LEU A 140 -2.75 4.36 -4.79
N ILE A 141 -3.63 4.26 -3.81
CA ILE A 141 -3.75 5.22 -2.71
C ILE A 141 -2.48 5.22 -1.86
N GLN A 142 -2.02 4.04 -1.40
CA GLN A 142 -0.82 3.93 -0.59
C GLN A 142 0.39 4.55 -1.29
N THR A 143 0.57 4.25 -2.59
CA THR A 143 1.70 4.77 -3.36
C THR A 143 1.62 6.27 -3.57
N ALA A 144 0.43 6.82 -3.82
CA ALA A 144 0.24 8.26 -3.96
C ALA A 144 0.64 9.03 -2.68
N PHE A 145 0.25 8.52 -1.51
CA PHE A 145 0.67 9.08 -0.23
C PHE A 145 2.18 8.89 0.00
N LEU A 146 2.74 7.71 -0.27
CA LEU A 146 4.17 7.41 -0.13
C LEU A 146 5.05 8.33 -0.99
N LYS A 147 4.64 8.64 -2.23
CA LYS A 147 5.33 9.60 -3.13
C LYS A 147 5.37 11.01 -2.56
N ASN A 148 4.50 11.30 -1.60
CA ASN A 148 4.47 12.56 -0.86
C ASN A 148 5.05 12.42 0.57
N HIS A 149 5.81 11.34 0.82
CA HIS A 149 6.46 11.04 2.10
C HIS A 149 5.47 10.83 3.27
N ILE A 150 4.27 10.33 2.98
CA ILE A 150 3.27 9.99 3.97
C ILE A 150 3.04 8.49 3.94
N HIS A 151 3.32 7.81 5.05
CA HIS A 151 3.03 6.39 5.19
C HIS A 151 1.59 6.16 5.64
N ILE A 152 0.91 5.22 4.98
CA ILE A 152 -0.43 4.73 5.36
C ILE A 152 -0.43 3.19 5.28
N PRO A 153 -1.37 2.50 5.92
CA PRO A 153 -1.48 1.04 5.82
C PRO A 153 -1.65 0.55 4.38
N ARG A 154 -1.41 -0.75 4.15
CA ARG A 154 -1.47 -1.35 2.81
C ARG A 154 -2.89 -1.67 2.35
N ASP A 155 -3.70 -2.31 3.20
CA ASP A 155 -4.99 -2.84 2.81
C ASP A 155 -6.13 -1.86 3.07
N SER A 156 -7.17 -1.87 2.23
CA SER A 156 -8.31 -0.94 2.30
C SER A 156 -8.98 -0.93 3.67
N PHE A 157 -9.17 -2.09 4.30
CA PHE A 157 -9.78 -2.19 5.63
C PHE A 157 -8.88 -1.62 6.73
N GLN A 158 -7.55 -1.75 6.61
CA GLN A 158 -6.59 -1.17 7.54
C GLN A 158 -6.56 0.36 7.40
N ILE A 159 -6.59 0.86 6.15
CA ILE A 159 -6.67 2.30 5.87
C ILE A 159 -7.96 2.87 6.45
N LYS A 160 -9.11 2.19 6.25
CA LYS A 160 -10.40 2.56 6.83
C LYS A 160 -10.32 2.71 8.35
N SER A 161 -9.75 1.71 9.02
CA SER A 161 -9.59 1.71 10.49
C SER A 161 -8.62 2.79 10.99
N PHE A 162 -7.66 3.19 10.17
CA PHE A 162 -6.67 4.21 10.50
C PHE A 162 -7.18 5.65 10.32
N CYS A 163 -8.10 5.87 9.36
CA CYS A 163 -8.65 7.19 9.06
C CYS A 163 -9.43 7.78 10.23
N LYS A 164 -9.45 9.11 10.32
CA LYS A 164 -10.53 9.81 11.01
C LYS A 164 -11.83 9.58 10.24
N HIS A 165 -12.79 8.88 10.84
CA HIS A 165 -14.09 8.68 10.24
C HIS A 165 -14.81 10.00 10.00
N LEU A 166 -15.42 10.13 8.82
CA LEU A 166 -16.28 11.24 8.47
C LEU A 166 -17.73 10.80 8.58
N PHE A 167 -18.53 11.58 9.27
CA PHE A 167 -19.98 11.42 9.23
C PHE A 167 -20.42 11.80 7.82
N TYR A 168 -20.80 10.80 7.07
CA TYR A 168 -21.19 10.91 5.69
C TYR A 168 -22.67 10.56 5.56
N PHE A 169 -23.41 11.46 4.98
CA PHE A 169 -24.80 11.20 4.61
C PHE A 169 -24.82 10.82 3.12
N LYS A 170 -25.37 9.66 2.80
CA LYS A 170 -25.47 9.14 1.41
C LYS A 170 -26.11 10.14 0.45
N GLU A 171 -26.80 11.14 0.98
CA GLU A 171 -27.56 12.16 0.25
C GLU A 171 -26.81 13.48 0.05
N SER A 172 -25.72 13.70 0.78
CA SER A 172 -24.94 14.94 0.68
C SER A 172 -23.44 14.70 0.75
N TYR A 173 -22.75 15.10 -0.29
CA TYR A 173 -21.27 15.04 -0.37
C TYR A 173 -20.63 16.37 0.06
N ALA A 174 -21.42 17.32 0.59
CA ALA A 174 -20.96 18.66 0.94
C ALA A 174 -19.88 18.67 2.04
N ALA A 175 -19.82 17.63 2.88
CA ALA A 175 -18.82 17.50 3.93
C ALA A 175 -17.49 16.91 3.43
N LEU A 176 -17.46 16.33 2.23
CA LEU A 176 -16.26 15.74 1.65
C LEU A 176 -15.34 16.83 1.09
N GLN A 177 -14.05 16.66 1.35
CA GLN A 177 -12.99 17.52 0.83
C GLN A 177 -12.06 16.72 -0.07
N PRO A 178 -11.42 17.34 -1.09
CA PRO A 178 -10.39 16.68 -1.87
C PRO A 178 -9.36 15.98 -0.97
N GLY A 179 -9.04 14.72 -1.28
CA GLY A 179 -8.16 13.89 -0.48
C GLY A 179 -8.85 12.98 0.54
N ASP A 180 -10.15 13.14 0.77
CA ASP A 180 -10.93 12.19 1.58
C ASP A 180 -11.00 10.83 0.88
N LEU A 181 -10.90 9.77 1.67
CA LEU A 181 -10.96 8.40 1.18
C LEU A 181 -12.38 7.87 1.26
N LEU A 182 -12.82 7.24 0.20
CA LEU A 182 -14.12 6.60 0.06
C LEU A 182 -13.94 5.10 0.18
N PHE A 183 -14.72 4.47 1.05
CA PHE A 183 -14.64 3.04 1.32
C PHE A 183 -15.90 2.35 0.81
N PHE A 184 -15.70 1.28 0.04
CA PHE A 184 -16.76 0.53 -0.61
C PHE A 184 -16.73 -0.93 -0.16
N GLY A 185 -17.89 -1.59 -0.23
CA GLY A 185 -18.07 -2.97 0.18
C GLY A 185 -19.45 -3.22 0.75
N ASN A 186 -19.51 -3.92 1.86
CA ASN A 186 -20.72 -4.12 2.67
C ASN A 186 -20.43 -3.81 4.15
N GLU A 187 -21.41 -4.00 5.03
CA GLU A 187 -21.29 -3.69 6.46
C GLU A 187 -20.16 -4.47 7.14
N GLU A 188 -19.91 -5.70 6.70
CA GLU A 188 -18.91 -6.60 7.29
C GLU A 188 -17.50 -6.39 6.70
N LYS A 189 -17.43 -5.99 5.42
CA LYS A 189 -16.16 -5.98 4.68
C LYS A 189 -16.00 -4.75 3.82
N CYS A 190 -14.89 -4.03 4.07
CA CYS A 190 -14.37 -3.02 3.16
C CYS A 190 -13.41 -3.70 2.18
N ASP A 191 -13.78 -3.83 0.93
CA ASP A 191 -13.01 -4.52 -0.12
C ASP A 191 -12.49 -3.60 -1.23
N HIS A 192 -12.94 -2.33 -1.23
CA HIS A 192 -12.48 -1.37 -2.22
C HIS A 192 -12.35 0.04 -1.62
N ILE A 193 -11.50 0.86 -2.26
CA ILE A 193 -11.18 2.22 -1.83
C ILE A 193 -10.98 3.14 -3.02
N GLY A 194 -11.40 4.39 -2.88
CA GLY A 194 -11.09 5.50 -3.78
C GLY A 194 -10.68 6.76 -3.04
N ILE A 195 -10.23 7.76 -3.75
CA ILE A 195 -9.87 9.08 -3.22
C ILE A 195 -10.73 10.16 -3.87
N TYR A 196 -11.39 10.94 -3.05
CA TYR A 196 -12.26 12.02 -3.49
C TYR A 196 -11.44 13.17 -4.09
N LYS A 197 -11.81 13.57 -5.30
CA LYS A 197 -11.15 14.66 -6.04
C LYS A 197 -11.82 16.02 -5.82
N GLY A 198 -13.11 16.01 -5.47
CA GLY A 198 -13.98 17.18 -5.44
C GLY A 198 -15.14 17.05 -6.43
N ASP A 199 -16.15 17.87 -6.30
CA ASP A 199 -17.31 17.94 -7.19
C ASP A 199 -18.06 16.61 -7.40
N GLY A 200 -18.04 15.73 -6.38
CA GLY A 200 -18.63 14.41 -6.47
C GLY A 200 -17.79 13.39 -7.24
N LEU A 201 -16.59 13.75 -7.70
CA LEU A 201 -15.69 12.89 -8.45
C LEU A 201 -14.65 12.24 -7.54
N TYR A 202 -14.23 11.01 -7.86
CA TYR A 202 -13.18 10.30 -7.16
C TYR A 202 -12.36 9.40 -8.10
N TYR A 203 -11.07 9.26 -7.79
CA TYR A 203 -10.21 8.29 -8.45
C TYR A 203 -10.21 6.97 -7.69
N HIS A 204 -10.13 5.87 -8.43
CA HIS A 204 -9.88 4.53 -7.90
C HIS A 204 -9.24 3.65 -8.98
N SER A 205 -8.60 2.54 -8.58
CA SER A 205 -8.20 1.48 -9.51
C SER A 205 -9.12 0.29 -9.31
N SER A 206 -9.79 -0.18 -10.35
CA SER A 206 -10.82 -1.22 -10.29
C SER A 206 -10.62 -2.31 -11.33
N GLY A 207 -11.03 -3.54 -10.99
CA GLY A 207 -10.90 -4.71 -11.84
C GLY A 207 -11.75 -4.64 -13.11
N LYS A 208 -11.58 -5.64 -13.98
CA LYS A 208 -12.24 -5.70 -15.29
C LYS A 208 -13.75 -5.97 -15.19
N ASP A 209 -14.16 -6.86 -14.28
CA ASP A 209 -15.54 -7.38 -14.25
C ASP A 209 -16.56 -6.32 -13.80
N PHE A 210 -16.17 -5.47 -12.85
CA PHE A 210 -17.05 -4.45 -12.27
C PHE A 210 -16.37 -3.07 -12.21
N GLY A 211 -15.51 -2.76 -13.15
CA GLY A 211 -14.72 -1.54 -13.08
C GLY A 211 -14.11 -1.11 -14.40
N ARG A 212 -13.12 -0.24 -14.28
CA ARG A 212 -12.45 0.41 -15.41
C ARG A 212 -11.28 -0.41 -15.98
N ASN A 213 -10.96 -1.57 -15.39
CA ASN A 213 -9.73 -2.33 -15.65
C ASN A 213 -8.48 -1.46 -15.51
N GLY A 214 -8.37 -0.75 -14.41
CA GLY A 214 -7.28 0.18 -14.13
C GLY A 214 -7.77 1.40 -13.37
N ILE A 215 -7.03 2.50 -13.48
CA ILE A 215 -7.34 3.75 -12.80
C ILE A 215 -8.46 4.47 -13.54
N GLY A 216 -9.57 4.70 -12.85
CA GLY A 216 -10.73 5.43 -13.36
C GLY A 216 -11.08 6.65 -12.53
N LEU A 217 -11.85 7.54 -13.15
CA LEU A 217 -12.48 8.68 -12.50
C LEU A 217 -13.99 8.49 -12.57
N ASP A 218 -14.61 8.25 -11.41
CA ASP A 218 -16.03 7.99 -11.27
C ASP A 218 -16.73 9.04 -10.44
N THR A 219 -18.08 9.00 -10.42
CA THR A 219 -18.88 10.03 -9.76
C THR A 219 -19.84 9.45 -8.71
N LEU A 220 -20.00 10.19 -7.61
CA LEU A 220 -21.04 9.98 -6.61
C LEU A 220 -22.36 10.70 -6.97
N LYS A 221 -22.34 11.60 -7.96
CA LYS A 221 -23.52 12.31 -8.44
C LYS A 221 -24.44 11.37 -9.21
N GLN A 222 -25.59 11.87 -9.61
CA GLN A 222 -26.48 11.15 -10.51
C GLN A 222 -25.77 10.93 -11.86
N SER A 223 -25.82 9.71 -12.36
CA SER A 223 -25.12 9.30 -13.58
C SER A 223 -25.88 8.15 -14.24
N ASN A 224 -25.71 7.98 -15.54
CA ASN A 224 -26.16 6.80 -16.28
C ASN A 224 -25.01 5.78 -16.48
N ASP A 225 -23.81 6.09 -16.00
CA ASP A 225 -22.65 5.19 -16.07
C ASP A 225 -22.81 4.05 -15.06
N THR A 226 -22.85 2.83 -15.55
CA THR A 226 -23.11 1.63 -14.76
C THR A 226 -22.05 1.38 -13.69
N ILE A 227 -20.79 1.73 -13.95
CA ILE A 227 -19.69 1.56 -13.01
C ILE A 227 -19.82 2.55 -11.86
N SER A 228 -20.05 3.83 -12.14
CA SER A 228 -20.31 4.85 -11.12
C SER A 228 -21.51 4.49 -10.25
N LEU A 229 -22.61 3.99 -10.85
CA LEU A 229 -23.78 3.52 -10.11
C LEU A 229 -23.46 2.32 -9.21
N TYR A 230 -22.72 1.35 -9.73
CA TYR A 230 -22.29 0.17 -8.96
C TYR A 230 -21.50 0.59 -7.72
N TYR A 231 -20.43 1.38 -7.87
CA TYR A 231 -19.63 1.81 -6.71
C TYR A 231 -20.41 2.73 -5.76
N LYS A 232 -21.27 3.62 -6.29
CA LYS A 232 -22.14 4.44 -5.45
C LYS A 232 -23.05 3.58 -4.56
N SER A 233 -23.59 2.48 -5.07
CA SER A 233 -24.42 1.55 -4.29
C SER A 233 -23.63 0.80 -3.20
N LYS A 234 -22.31 0.65 -3.40
CA LYS A 234 -21.40 -0.04 -2.49
C LYS A 234 -20.71 0.90 -1.49
N LEU A 235 -20.91 2.20 -1.56
CA LEU A 235 -20.28 3.16 -0.65
C LEU A 235 -20.79 2.96 0.78
N ILE A 236 -19.88 2.61 1.70
CA ILE A 236 -20.18 2.31 3.10
C ILE A 236 -19.74 3.40 4.06
N SER A 237 -18.64 4.10 3.76
CA SER A 237 -18.13 5.17 4.63
C SER A 237 -17.12 6.05 3.92
N ALA A 238 -16.76 7.17 4.57
CA ALA A 238 -15.64 8.02 4.18
C ALA A 238 -14.71 8.28 5.36
N GLY A 239 -13.47 8.63 5.08
CA GLY A 239 -12.49 8.93 6.12
C GLY A 239 -11.39 9.85 5.62
N ARG A 240 -10.70 10.51 6.54
CA ARG A 240 -9.61 11.45 6.26
C ARG A 240 -8.33 11.02 6.92
N ILE A 241 -7.23 11.02 6.17
CA ILE A 241 -5.90 10.86 6.73
C ILE A 241 -5.49 12.17 7.40
N ILE A 242 -5.32 12.13 8.72
CA ILE A 242 -4.96 13.31 9.53
C ILE A 242 -3.59 13.19 10.19
N ARG A 243 -2.94 12.04 10.05
CA ARG A 243 -1.61 11.75 10.59
C ARG A 243 -0.93 10.66 9.76
N GLU A 244 0.39 10.61 9.85
CA GLU A 244 1.17 9.51 9.26
C GLU A 244 1.00 8.22 10.06
N TYR A 245 0.91 7.10 9.37
CA TYR A 245 0.91 5.77 9.99
C TYR A 245 2.34 5.37 10.40
N ARG A 246 2.48 4.88 11.63
CA ARG A 246 3.76 4.42 12.18
C ARG A 246 3.55 3.13 12.95
N TRP A 247 3.74 2.03 12.28
CA TRP A 247 3.53 0.70 12.83
C TRP A 247 4.29 0.45 14.14
N ASN A 248 5.56 0.86 14.23
CA ASN A 248 6.41 0.63 15.41
C ASN A 248 6.05 1.42 16.68
N ARG A 249 5.12 2.37 16.62
CA ARG A 249 4.64 3.13 17.80
C ARG A 249 3.44 2.48 18.48
N THR A 250 2.85 1.46 17.88
CA THR A 250 1.64 0.80 18.41
C THR A 250 1.97 -0.36 19.35
N ILE A 251 3.26 -0.72 19.47
CA ILE A 251 3.73 -1.77 20.38
C ILE A 251 4.43 -1.11 21.56
N ARG A 252 3.66 -0.61 22.50
CA ARG A 252 4.03 -0.35 23.90
C ARG A 252 3.13 -1.16 24.81
#